data_0f677a73f397bc2674d6a5f8bc9f181c
#
_entry.id   0f677a73f397bc2674d6a5f8bc9f181c
#
_cell.length_a   1.000
_cell.length_b   1.000
_cell.length_c   1.000
_cell.angle_alpha   90.00
_cell.angle_beta   90.00
_cell.angle_gamma   90.00
#
_symmetry.space_group_name_H-M   'P 1'
#
loop_
_entity.id
_entity.type
_entity.pdbx_description
1 polymer ?
#
loop_
_entity_poly.entity_id
_entity_poly.type
_entity_poly.pdbx_seq_one_letter_code
_entity_poly.pdbx_strand_id
1 'polypeptide(L)'
;MDEARTFRVAAAQFAVGRDRKANLAACLRMIDTAAERGAMLVTLPEFCNHLSWYDDREQALAAACRPGDDFLSAVADRAARHGVYVKIHVTLASGNADRIAAASLLYGTDGVLAGAAEKQVLMGSENDHLSPATEAGPIVDTALGPVGLYSCMEGVVPEVCRGLAVRGAHLLLNSLNSFALDEASLHIPVRAAENRVWVIAANKVGPLLPADRIGAISAAMGVPPEALDGAGESQIVAPDGTVVAKGPRRGEAVVVADIQPAAAADKHRADGTDGFAVRRPALYRPIASPPVPAPSFAAGRAEQVEAAVVRPSGSGGAAVEDAARLTRRAAGQGAALIVLPELFWHPGGVLPERGRPDTREAEAVLRTLCGALDGSRAYVACSLPLRTGHAGVLLDRDGPVLTQHQLHGSVRHHPWACAGEAQALSTYDTPWGRVAVVLGGDAVQPETLRLAALRGVDTAAVCLGTTEPWEMALGLPERAAENRMNLVAAAHGGGAVHALPTEFGLWRSRRTPFDGTISTPTTTPAGPGLTLAPVHPRQAEKRLVSRATDLVDGRPWQLADALVATRPVTEDQGPLAHSHPGQ
;
A
#
# COMPACT_ATOMS: atom_id res chain seq x y z
N MET A 1 -1.00 -11.96 26.02
CA MET A 1 0.44 -12.19 25.68
C MET A 1 1.30 -11.40 26.64
N ASP A 2 2.42 -11.96 27.07
CA ASP A 2 3.38 -11.24 27.91
C ASP A 2 4.02 -10.13 27.04
N GLU A 3 3.78 -8.85 27.40
CA GLU A 3 4.17 -7.66 26.59
C GLU A 3 5.68 -7.56 26.34
N ALA A 4 6.48 -8.25 27.12
CA ALA A 4 7.94 -8.18 27.06
C ALA A 4 8.60 -9.29 26.22
N ARG A 5 7.83 -10.25 25.67
CA ARG A 5 8.43 -11.41 25.01
C ARG A 5 8.96 -11.08 23.62
N THR A 6 10.27 -11.30 23.45
CA THR A 6 11.00 -11.09 22.20
C THR A 6 11.20 -12.42 21.49
N PHE A 7 11.03 -12.41 20.16
CA PHE A 7 11.21 -13.58 19.31
C PHE A 7 12.15 -13.23 18.15
N ARG A 8 13.06 -14.15 17.84
CA ARG A 8 13.89 -14.03 16.64
C ARG A 8 13.16 -14.61 15.43
N VAL A 9 13.11 -13.82 14.35
CA VAL A 9 12.50 -14.20 13.07
C VAL A 9 13.49 -14.06 11.94
N ALA A 10 13.26 -14.76 10.81
CA ALA A 10 14.14 -14.75 9.66
C ALA A 10 13.37 -14.56 8.35
N ALA A 11 13.98 -13.80 7.42
CA ALA A 11 13.64 -13.77 6.01
C ALA A 11 14.80 -14.36 5.20
N ALA A 12 14.55 -15.45 4.49
CA ALA A 12 15.55 -16.12 3.67
C ALA A 12 15.55 -15.57 2.25
N GLN A 13 16.73 -15.39 1.69
CA GLN A 13 16.95 -14.84 0.35
C GLN A 13 17.80 -15.79 -0.47
N PHE A 14 17.30 -16.33 -1.57
CA PHE A 14 18.02 -17.26 -2.43
C PHE A 14 17.44 -17.31 -3.85
N ALA A 15 18.20 -17.89 -4.78
CA ALA A 15 17.76 -18.09 -6.16
C ALA A 15 16.91 -19.37 -6.29
N VAL A 16 15.91 -19.32 -7.17
CA VAL A 16 15.07 -20.47 -7.53
C VAL A 16 15.15 -20.68 -9.03
N GLY A 17 15.50 -21.93 -9.42
CA GLY A 17 15.62 -22.33 -10.82
C GLY A 17 14.49 -23.27 -11.27
N ARG A 18 14.74 -23.96 -12.41
CA ARG A 18 13.85 -25.00 -12.94
C ARG A 18 14.09 -26.37 -12.28
N ASP A 19 15.23 -26.59 -11.62
CA ASP A 19 15.54 -27.86 -10.95
C ASP A 19 14.90 -27.91 -9.57
N ARG A 20 13.82 -28.70 -9.47
CA ARG A 20 13.05 -28.89 -8.25
C ARG A 20 13.89 -29.45 -7.09
N LYS A 21 14.88 -30.34 -7.37
CA LYS A 21 15.74 -30.92 -6.33
C LYS A 21 16.73 -29.89 -5.78
N ALA A 22 17.34 -29.09 -6.66
CA ALA A 22 18.22 -28.00 -6.25
C ALA A 22 17.45 -26.95 -5.44
N ASN A 23 16.23 -26.61 -5.84
CA ASN A 23 15.36 -25.69 -5.13
C ASN A 23 15.02 -26.19 -3.72
N LEU A 24 14.65 -27.48 -3.58
CA LEU A 24 14.41 -28.10 -2.28
C LEU A 24 15.65 -28.02 -1.39
N ALA A 25 16.82 -28.41 -1.92
CA ALA A 25 18.07 -28.34 -1.17
C ALA A 25 18.38 -26.91 -0.67
N ALA A 26 18.09 -25.88 -1.50
CA ALA A 26 18.23 -24.49 -1.08
C ALA A 26 17.23 -24.12 0.04
N CYS A 27 15.97 -24.49 -0.08
CA CYS A 27 14.96 -24.27 0.97
C CYS A 27 15.41 -24.87 2.31
N LEU A 28 15.81 -26.15 2.29
CA LEU A 28 16.21 -26.85 3.52
C LEU A 28 17.45 -26.23 4.16
N ARG A 29 18.46 -25.87 3.36
CA ARG A 29 19.68 -25.20 3.83
C ARG A 29 19.37 -23.83 4.45
N MET A 30 18.45 -23.06 3.86
CA MET A 30 18.05 -21.75 4.41
C MET A 30 17.30 -21.89 5.73
N ILE A 31 16.43 -22.90 5.85
CA ILE A 31 15.74 -23.21 7.11
C ILE A 31 16.76 -23.59 8.18
N ASP A 32 17.73 -24.48 7.86
CA ASP A 32 18.80 -24.88 8.78
C ASP A 32 19.58 -23.65 9.26
N THR A 33 20.04 -22.80 8.33
CA THR A 33 20.80 -21.60 8.65
C THR A 33 20.01 -20.62 9.54
N ALA A 34 18.70 -20.46 9.29
CA ALA A 34 17.85 -19.62 10.12
C ALA A 34 17.69 -20.18 11.53
N ALA A 35 17.46 -21.49 11.66
CA ALA A 35 17.33 -22.17 12.93
C ALA A 35 18.64 -22.13 13.75
N GLU A 36 19.80 -22.35 13.11
CA GLU A 36 21.13 -22.20 13.71
C GLU A 36 21.40 -20.80 14.25
N ARG A 37 20.79 -19.77 13.63
CA ARG A 37 20.82 -18.38 14.11
C ARG A 37 19.76 -18.08 15.17
N GLY A 38 19.00 -19.09 15.62
CA GLY A 38 18.01 -18.99 16.68
C GLY A 38 16.65 -18.44 16.22
N ALA A 39 16.35 -18.44 14.92
CA ALA A 39 15.04 -18.01 14.44
C ALA A 39 13.95 -19.03 14.84
N MET A 40 12.83 -18.54 15.33
CA MET A 40 11.63 -19.33 15.63
C MET A 40 10.63 -19.35 14.46
N LEU A 41 10.79 -18.44 13.50
CA LEU A 41 9.97 -18.34 12.29
C LEU A 41 10.87 -17.97 11.11
N VAL A 42 10.68 -18.66 9.99
CA VAL A 42 11.41 -18.43 8.73
C VAL A 42 10.42 -18.20 7.62
N THR A 43 10.56 -17.09 6.90
CA THR A 43 9.83 -16.81 5.66
C THR A 43 10.74 -17.09 4.47
N LEU A 44 10.27 -17.89 3.50
CA LEU A 44 10.95 -18.20 2.25
C LEU A 44 10.36 -17.36 1.09
N PRO A 45 11.10 -17.19 -0.03
CA PRO A 45 10.62 -16.44 -1.19
C PRO A 45 9.38 -17.04 -1.86
N GLU A 46 8.85 -16.34 -2.86
CA GLU A 46 7.72 -16.81 -3.68
C GLU A 46 8.16 -17.91 -4.67
N PHE A 47 7.26 -18.86 -4.96
CA PHE A 47 7.50 -19.97 -5.88
C PHE A 47 8.81 -20.73 -5.61
N CYS A 48 8.95 -21.27 -4.41
CA CYS A 48 10.16 -22.01 -4.01
C CYS A 48 10.36 -23.33 -4.77
N ASN A 49 9.31 -23.92 -5.32
CA ASN A 49 9.37 -25.21 -6.01
C ASN A 49 9.87 -25.10 -7.44
N HIS A 50 9.67 -23.96 -8.11
CA HIS A 50 10.03 -23.79 -9.52
C HIS A 50 10.17 -22.30 -9.88
N LEU A 51 10.97 -21.98 -10.89
CA LEU A 51 10.96 -20.67 -11.52
C LEU A 51 9.52 -20.35 -11.99
N SER A 52 8.98 -19.20 -11.64
CA SER A 52 7.57 -18.82 -11.90
C SER A 52 7.26 -18.49 -13.38
N TRP A 53 7.88 -19.21 -14.27
CA TRP A 53 7.71 -19.11 -15.72
C TRP A 53 7.33 -20.48 -16.28
N TYR A 54 6.20 -20.54 -16.94
CA TYR A 54 5.66 -21.75 -17.57
C TYR A 54 5.38 -21.46 -19.04
N ASP A 55 5.73 -22.41 -19.92
CA ASP A 55 5.46 -22.30 -21.35
C ASP A 55 3.97 -22.57 -21.65
N ASP A 56 3.36 -23.44 -20.84
CA ASP A 56 1.95 -23.79 -20.91
C ASP A 56 1.40 -24.29 -19.56
N ARG A 57 0.10 -24.60 -19.52
CA ARG A 57 -0.58 -25.11 -18.32
C ARG A 57 -0.11 -26.51 -17.91
N GLU A 58 0.27 -27.37 -18.86
CA GLU A 58 0.75 -28.71 -18.57
C GLU A 58 2.07 -28.65 -17.82
N GLN A 59 2.98 -27.78 -18.23
CA GLN A 59 4.24 -27.53 -17.53
C GLN A 59 3.99 -26.95 -16.14
N ALA A 60 3.05 -26.00 -15.99
CA ALA A 60 2.68 -25.46 -14.69
C ALA A 60 2.15 -26.55 -13.74
N LEU A 61 1.32 -27.46 -14.26
CA LEU A 61 0.79 -28.59 -13.50
C LEU A 61 1.87 -29.61 -13.12
N ALA A 62 2.80 -29.89 -14.03
CA ALA A 62 3.93 -30.79 -13.79
C ALA A 62 4.91 -30.25 -12.73
N ALA A 63 5.11 -28.94 -12.70
CA ALA A 63 5.96 -28.26 -11.73
C ALA A 63 5.30 -28.06 -10.36
N ALA A 64 3.96 -28.11 -10.30
CA ALA A 64 3.21 -27.82 -9.09
C ALA A 64 3.49 -28.88 -7.99
N CYS A 65 3.59 -28.40 -6.76
CA CYS A 65 3.51 -29.26 -5.58
C CYS A 65 2.10 -29.81 -5.39
N ARG A 66 1.98 -30.91 -4.67
CA ARG A 66 0.73 -31.46 -4.18
C ARG A 66 0.78 -31.60 -2.66
N PRO A 67 -0.35 -31.47 -1.95
CA PRO A 67 -0.38 -31.74 -0.53
C PRO A 67 0.24 -33.12 -0.21
N GLY A 68 1.23 -33.14 0.70
CA GLY A 68 1.92 -34.37 1.09
C GLY A 68 2.95 -34.92 0.09
N ASP A 69 3.32 -34.19 -0.97
CA ASP A 69 4.42 -34.60 -1.83
C ASP A 69 5.79 -34.50 -1.14
N ASP A 70 6.81 -35.13 -1.73
CA ASP A 70 8.16 -35.18 -1.16
C ASP A 70 8.76 -33.79 -0.87
N PHE A 71 8.42 -32.79 -1.70
CA PHE A 71 8.93 -31.42 -1.54
C PHE A 71 8.38 -30.78 -0.26
N LEU A 72 7.07 -30.80 -0.12
CA LEU A 72 6.38 -30.19 1.02
C LEU A 72 6.63 -31.00 2.30
N SER A 73 6.65 -32.35 2.22
CA SER A 73 6.97 -33.21 3.35
C SER A 73 8.38 -32.95 3.90
N ALA A 74 9.38 -32.80 3.02
CA ALA A 74 10.74 -32.48 3.45
C ALA A 74 10.85 -31.11 4.16
N VAL A 75 10.06 -30.12 3.74
CA VAL A 75 10.00 -28.81 4.41
C VAL A 75 9.29 -28.94 5.78
N ALA A 76 8.20 -29.68 5.85
CA ALA A 76 7.46 -29.99 7.07
C ALA A 76 8.35 -30.71 8.12
N ASP A 77 9.06 -31.75 7.67
CA ASP A 77 10.02 -32.50 8.53
C ASP A 77 11.15 -31.60 9.04
N ARG A 78 11.59 -30.62 8.21
CA ARG A 78 12.64 -29.69 8.62
C ARG A 78 12.12 -28.68 9.64
N ALA A 79 10.87 -28.20 9.50
CA ALA A 79 10.20 -27.36 10.49
C ALA A 79 10.10 -28.10 11.85
N ALA A 80 9.63 -29.36 11.84
CA ALA A 80 9.54 -30.21 13.03
C ALA A 80 10.90 -30.47 13.66
N ARG A 81 11.92 -30.82 12.86
CA ARG A 81 13.28 -31.09 13.32
C ARG A 81 13.88 -29.94 14.14
N HIS A 82 13.68 -28.72 13.70
CA HIS A 82 14.21 -27.54 14.37
C HIS A 82 13.23 -26.90 15.35
N GLY A 83 11.96 -27.32 15.38
CA GLY A 83 10.93 -26.72 16.21
C GLY A 83 10.64 -25.26 15.80
N VAL A 84 10.64 -24.95 14.50
CA VAL A 84 10.46 -23.59 13.96
C VAL A 84 9.25 -23.52 13.05
N TYR A 85 8.58 -22.35 13.01
CA TYR A 85 7.58 -22.08 11.98
C TYR A 85 8.26 -21.83 10.65
N VAL A 86 7.75 -22.42 9.56
CA VAL A 86 8.26 -22.21 8.20
C VAL A 86 7.14 -21.78 7.28
N LYS A 87 7.22 -20.55 6.77
CA LYS A 87 6.37 -20.08 5.68
C LYS A 87 7.07 -20.35 4.36
N ILE A 88 6.43 -21.15 3.50
CA ILE A 88 6.86 -21.41 2.12
C ILE A 88 5.77 -21.00 1.14
N HIS A 89 6.18 -20.56 -0.04
CA HIS A 89 5.26 -20.26 -1.13
C HIS A 89 5.59 -21.12 -2.35
N VAL A 90 4.58 -21.75 -2.94
CA VAL A 90 4.73 -22.69 -4.04
C VAL A 90 3.60 -22.56 -5.07
N THR A 91 3.85 -23.02 -6.29
CA THR A 91 2.77 -23.42 -7.19
C THR A 91 2.18 -24.72 -6.66
N LEU A 92 0.88 -24.73 -6.36
CA LEU A 92 0.16 -25.85 -5.74
C LEU A 92 -0.98 -26.32 -6.63
N ALA A 93 -1.02 -27.61 -6.92
CA ALA A 93 -2.18 -28.25 -7.56
C ALA A 93 -3.09 -28.82 -6.48
N SER A 94 -4.35 -28.44 -6.45
CA SER A 94 -5.38 -29.02 -5.59
C SER A 94 -5.86 -30.37 -6.16
N GLY A 95 -6.53 -31.21 -5.31
CA GLY A 95 -6.93 -32.57 -5.63
C GLY A 95 -7.80 -32.74 -6.88
N ASN A 96 -8.52 -31.70 -7.33
CA ASN A 96 -9.11 -31.64 -8.66
C ASN A 96 -8.04 -31.09 -9.62
N ALA A 97 -7.57 -31.93 -10.56
CA ALA A 97 -6.48 -31.66 -11.50
C ALA A 97 -6.62 -30.36 -12.33
N ASP A 98 -7.74 -29.66 -12.23
CA ASP A 98 -8.07 -28.49 -13.03
C ASP A 98 -7.71 -27.14 -12.37
N ARG A 99 -7.26 -27.14 -11.11
CA ARG A 99 -6.91 -25.88 -10.42
C ARG A 99 -5.46 -25.88 -9.97
N ILE A 100 -4.73 -24.87 -10.40
CA ILE A 100 -3.36 -24.59 -9.99
C ILE A 100 -3.37 -23.20 -9.33
N ALA A 101 -2.88 -23.11 -8.10
CA ALA A 101 -2.82 -21.86 -7.37
C ALA A 101 -1.37 -21.49 -7.00
N ALA A 102 -1.10 -20.22 -6.82
CA ALA A 102 0.05 -19.74 -6.08
C ALA A 102 -0.32 -19.74 -4.59
N ALA A 103 0.36 -20.53 -3.76
CA ALA A 103 -0.05 -20.79 -2.39
C ALA A 103 1.06 -20.54 -1.37
N SER A 104 0.75 -19.80 -0.32
CA SER A 104 1.53 -19.65 0.91
C SER A 104 1.09 -20.73 1.90
N LEU A 105 2.04 -21.51 2.40
CA LEU A 105 1.82 -22.55 3.40
C LEU A 105 2.65 -22.22 4.63
N LEU A 106 2.06 -22.27 5.83
CA LEU A 106 2.74 -22.10 7.10
C LEU A 106 2.74 -23.43 7.84
N TYR A 107 3.92 -24.03 7.99
CA TYR A 107 4.13 -25.20 8.82
C TYR A 107 4.42 -24.80 10.27
N GLY A 108 3.81 -25.48 11.23
CA GLY A 108 4.04 -25.33 12.65
C GLY A 108 5.37 -25.94 13.11
N THR A 109 5.70 -25.71 14.36
CA THR A 109 6.92 -26.25 15.01
C THR A 109 6.95 -27.77 15.13
N ASP A 110 5.84 -28.43 14.90
CA ASP A 110 5.64 -29.87 14.84
C ASP A 110 5.62 -30.42 13.41
N GLY A 111 5.79 -29.56 12.41
CA GLY A 111 5.72 -29.91 10.99
C GLY A 111 4.30 -30.05 10.43
N VAL A 112 3.27 -29.83 11.25
CA VAL A 112 1.88 -29.85 10.79
C VAL A 112 1.58 -28.54 10.05
N LEU A 113 0.79 -28.63 8.99
CA LEU A 113 0.32 -27.43 8.27
C LEU A 113 -0.62 -26.62 9.19
N ALA A 114 -0.13 -25.48 9.67
CA ALA A 114 -0.88 -24.58 10.56
C ALA A 114 -1.86 -23.68 9.80
N GLY A 115 -1.55 -23.35 8.54
CA GLY A 115 -2.42 -22.53 7.71
C GLY A 115 -1.95 -22.43 6.27
N ALA A 116 -2.88 -22.10 5.37
CA ALA A 116 -2.62 -21.91 3.95
C ALA A 116 -3.43 -20.72 3.42
N ALA A 117 -2.82 -19.98 2.49
CA ALA A 117 -3.47 -18.88 1.78
C ALA A 117 -3.09 -18.92 0.30
N GLU A 118 -4.06 -18.91 -0.58
CA GLU A 118 -3.82 -18.76 -2.01
C GLU A 118 -3.72 -17.28 -2.40
N LYS A 119 -2.95 -16.99 -3.43
CA LYS A 119 -2.73 -15.64 -3.93
C LYS A 119 -4.01 -15.06 -4.54
N GLN A 120 -4.44 -13.90 -4.05
CA GLN A 120 -5.68 -13.23 -4.47
C GLN A 120 -5.46 -12.36 -5.71
N VAL A 121 -4.25 -11.78 -5.87
CA VAL A 121 -3.91 -10.86 -6.96
C VAL A 121 -2.73 -11.43 -7.74
N LEU A 122 -3.01 -11.95 -8.93
CA LEU A 122 -2.01 -12.54 -9.81
C LEU A 122 -1.32 -11.45 -10.63
N MET A 123 -0.03 -11.67 -10.97
CA MET A 123 0.80 -10.74 -11.73
C MET A 123 1.15 -11.27 -13.11
N GLY A 124 0.83 -10.52 -14.16
CA GLY A 124 1.31 -10.78 -15.52
C GLY A 124 1.01 -12.19 -16.02
N SER A 125 2.06 -12.98 -16.29
CA SER A 125 1.93 -14.35 -16.82
C SER A 125 1.34 -15.36 -15.84
N GLU A 126 1.27 -15.06 -14.56
CA GLU A 126 0.56 -15.91 -13.59
C GLU A 126 -0.91 -16.07 -13.99
N ASN A 127 -1.52 -15.02 -14.56
CA ASN A 127 -2.91 -15.04 -15.04
C ASN A 127 -3.17 -16.02 -16.19
N ASP A 128 -2.12 -16.55 -16.84
CA ASP A 128 -2.28 -17.52 -17.95
C ASP A 128 -2.47 -18.94 -17.45
N HIS A 129 -1.89 -19.25 -16.30
CA HIS A 129 -1.76 -20.64 -15.85
C HIS A 129 -2.31 -20.88 -14.46
N LEU A 130 -2.37 -19.84 -13.60
CA LEU A 130 -2.81 -19.97 -12.23
C LEU A 130 -4.22 -19.41 -12.03
N SER A 131 -4.88 -19.91 -11.00
CA SER A 131 -6.19 -19.43 -10.58
C SER A 131 -6.03 -18.53 -9.35
N PRO A 132 -6.69 -17.35 -9.29
CA PRO A 132 -6.70 -16.55 -8.10
C PRO A 132 -7.45 -17.25 -6.96
N ALA A 133 -7.19 -16.82 -5.73
CA ALA A 133 -7.89 -17.29 -4.55
C ALA A 133 -9.41 -17.07 -4.65
N THR A 134 -10.17 -17.98 -4.08
CA THR A 134 -11.63 -17.89 -3.94
C THR A 134 -12.06 -17.51 -2.52
N GLU A 135 -11.11 -17.54 -1.57
CA GLU A 135 -11.32 -17.24 -0.15
C GLU A 135 -10.18 -16.37 0.35
N ALA A 136 -10.47 -15.49 1.29
CA ALA A 136 -9.44 -14.75 2.00
C ALA A 136 -8.65 -15.71 2.91
N GLY A 137 -7.32 -15.64 2.85
CA GLY A 137 -6.46 -16.50 3.69
C GLY A 137 -6.74 -16.31 5.18
N PRO A 138 -6.58 -17.34 6.03
CA PRO A 138 -6.87 -17.29 7.46
C PRO A 138 -5.88 -16.38 8.21
N ILE A 139 -6.25 -15.97 9.42
CA ILE A 139 -5.30 -15.55 10.43
C ILE A 139 -4.91 -16.80 11.21
N VAL A 140 -3.61 -17.08 11.26
CA VAL A 140 -3.07 -18.28 11.90
C VAL A 140 -2.52 -17.93 13.28
N ASP A 141 -3.08 -18.53 14.32
CA ASP A 141 -2.55 -18.39 15.68
C ASP A 141 -1.24 -19.15 15.84
N THR A 142 -0.22 -18.45 16.31
CA THR A 142 1.11 -19.02 16.57
C THR A 142 1.62 -18.61 17.95
N ALA A 143 2.71 -19.23 18.39
CA ALA A 143 3.38 -18.82 19.63
C ALA A 143 3.92 -17.38 19.57
N LEU A 144 4.10 -16.83 18.35
CA LEU A 144 4.51 -15.45 18.13
C LEU A 144 3.30 -14.49 18.06
N GLY A 145 2.10 -14.99 18.13
CA GLY A 145 0.84 -14.25 17.95
C GLY A 145 0.18 -14.53 16.60
N PRO A 146 -0.90 -13.79 16.27
CA PRO A 146 -1.66 -14.01 15.05
C PRO A 146 -0.89 -13.57 13.80
N VAL A 147 -0.82 -14.45 12.80
CA VAL A 147 -0.04 -14.30 11.57
C VAL A 147 -0.95 -14.27 10.36
N GLY A 148 -0.73 -13.32 9.45
CA GLY A 148 -1.33 -13.27 8.12
C GLY A 148 -0.31 -13.61 7.03
N LEU A 149 -0.76 -14.31 5.98
CA LEU A 149 0.06 -14.73 4.85
C LEU A 149 -0.32 -13.97 3.59
N TYR A 150 0.67 -13.45 2.87
CA TYR A 150 0.47 -12.81 1.56
C TYR A 150 1.72 -12.95 0.68
N SER A 151 1.63 -12.57 -0.58
CA SER A 151 2.76 -12.68 -1.50
C SER A 151 2.80 -11.58 -2.55
N CYS A 152 3.98 -10.97 -2.72
CA CYS A 152 4.39 -10.13 -3.84
C CYS A 152 3.34 -9.05 -4.21
N MET A 153 2.68 -9.16 -5.38
CA MET A 153 1.68 -8.20 -5.89
C MET A 153 0.56 -7.86 -4.89
N GLU A 154 0.25 -8.76 -3.95
CA GLU A 154 -0.71 -8.51 -2.87
C GLU A 154 -0.24 -7.44 -1.89
N GLY A 155 1.06 -7.15 -1.85
CA GLY A 155 1.63 -6.04 -1.08
C GLY A 155 1.54 -4.69 -1.80
N VAL A 156 1.38 -4.68 -3.12
CA VAL A 156 1.26 -3.44 -3.91
C VAL A 156 -0.15 -2.86 -3.80
N VAL A 157 -1.18 -3.68 -3.61
CA VAL A 157 -2.56 -3.23 -3.35
C VAL A 157 -2.88 -3.28 -1.86
N PRO A 158 -3.60 -2.30 -1.30
CA PRO A 158 -3.81 -2.22 0.15
C PRO A 158 -4.76 -3.29 0.71
N GLU A 159 -5.69 -3.80 -0.10
CA GLU A 159 -6.84 -4.57 0.35
C GLU A 159 -6.45 -5.85 1.11
N VAL A 160 -5.42 -6.57 0.63
CA VAL A 160 -5.02 -7.86 1.24
C VAL A 160 -4.37 -7.63 2.61
N CYS A 161 -3.31 -6.81 2.66
CA CYS A 161 -2.60 -6.52 3.92
C CYS A 161 -3.52 -5.85 4.94
N ARG A 162 -4.36 -4.90 4.48
CA ARG A 162 -5.35 -4.22 5.34
C ARG A 162 -6.40 -5.20 5.86
N GLY A 163 -6.89 -6.11 5.02
CA GLY A 163 -7.86 -7.14 5.42
C GLY A 163 -7.28 -8.10 6.47
N LEU A 164 -6.02 -8.52 6.34
CA LEU A 164 -5.32 -9.33 7.34
C LEU A 164 -5.17 -8.57 8.67
N ALA A 165 -4.74 -7.31 8.62
CA ALA A 165 -4.54 -6.50 9.82
C ALA A 165 -5.86 -6.20 10.55
N VAL A 166 -6.95 -5.91 9.81
CA VAL A 166 -8.29 -5.68 10.40
C VAL A 166 -8.84 -6.93 11.08
N ARG A 167 -8.49 -8.13 10.59
CA ARG A 167 -8.82 -9.41 11.21
C ARG A 167 -7.91 -9.78 12.39
N GLY A 168 -6.97 -8.91 12.76
CA GLY A 168 -6.17 -9.05 13.97
C GLY A 168 -4.75 -9.61 13.77
N ALA A 169 -4.23 -9.68 12.54
CA ALA A 169 -2.84 -10.06 12.33
C ALA A 169 -1.88 -9.10 13.05
N HIS A 170 -0.89 -9.65 13.76
CA HIS A 170 0.23 -8.92 14.33
C HIS A 170 1.49 -9.01 13.45
N LEU A 171 1.63 -10.12 12.73
CA LEU A 171 2.71 -10.37 11.78
C LEU A 171 2.12 -10.62 10.40
N LEU A 172 2.72 -10.04 9.38
CA LEU A 172 2.46 -10.34 7.98
C LEU A 172 3.71 -10.98 7.36
N LEU A 173 3.55 -12.16 6.76
CA LEU A 173 4.65 -12.88 6.12
C LEU A 173 4.52 -12.75 4.60
N ASN A 174 5.51 -12.08 3.99
CA ASN A 174 5.54 -11.81 2.55
C ASN A 174 6.57 -12.68 1.84
N SER A 175 6.16 -13.40 0.81
CA SER A 175 7.06 -14.06 -0.15
C SER A 175 7.07 -13.30 -1.45
N LEU A 176 8.25 -12.97 -1.97
CA LEU A 176 8.43 -12.16 -3.16
C LEU A 176 9.20 -12.91 -4.25
N ASN A 177 8.85 -12.60 -5.49
CA ASN A 177 9.54 -12.96 -6.72
C ASN A 177 9.64 -11.70 -7.58
N SER A 178 10.34 -10.68 -7.06
CA SER A 178 10.30 -9.34 -7.62
C SER A 178 11.70 -8.81 -7.93
N PHE A 179 11.84 -8.20 -9.11
CA PHE A 179 12.99 -7.40 -9.48
C PHE A 179 12.79 -5.90 -9.18
N ALA A 180 11.57 -5.50 -8.76
CA ALA A 180 11.21 -4.13 -8.50
C ALA A 180 11.79 -3.64 -7.16
N LEU A 181 12.48 -2.50 -7.19
CA LEU A 181 13.11 -1.90 -6.02
C LEU A 181 12.12 -1.21 -5.10
N ASP A 182 10.98 -0.79 -5.63
CA ASP A 182 9.91 -0.16 -4.87
C ASP A 182 9.18 -1.13 -3.92
N GLU A 183 9.31 -2.45 -4.11
CA GLU A 183 8.87 -3.41 -3.09
C GLU A 183 9.54 -3.13 -1.74
N ALA A 184 10.86 -3.08 -1.72
CA ALA A 184 11.62 -2.92 -0.48
C ALA A 184 11.70 -1.46 0.01
N SER A 185 11.64 -0.48 -0.91
CA SER A 185 11.81 0.93 -0.56
C SER A 185 10.49 1.64 -0.23
N LEU A 186 9.34 1.10 -0.66
CA LEU A 186 8.05 1.75 -0.51
C LEU A 186 6.97 0.79 0.01
N HIS A 187 6.59 -0.25 -0.77
CA HIS A 187 5.39 -1.06 -0.49
C HIS A 187 5.48 -1.78 0.86
N ILE A 188 6.57 -2.51 1.13
CA ILE A 188 6.70 -3.30 2.37
C ILE A 188 6.70 -2.41 3.62
N PRO A 189 7.52 -1.32 3.70
CA PRO A 189 7.51 -0.44 4.85
C PRO A 189 6.14 0.24 5.11
N VAL A 190 5.43 0.63 4.04
CA VAL A 190 4.10 1.23 4.21
C VAL A 190 3.09 0.23 4.74
N ARG A 191 3.09 -1.03 4.22
CA ARG A 191 2.17 -2.06 4.75
C ARG A 191 2.39 -2.33 6.23
N ALA A 192 3.62 -2.23 6.71
CA ALA A 192 3.90 -2.30 8.15
C ALA A 192 3.33 -1.09 8.91
N ALA A 193 3.65 0.13 8.46
CA ALA A 193 3.32 1.38 9.15
C ALA A 193 1.81 1.65 9.20
N GLU A 194 1.12 1.59 8.04
CA GLU A 194 -0.32 1.90 7.95
C GLU A 194 -1.21 0.92 8.69
N ASN A 195 -0.74 -0.34 8.85
CA ASN A 195 -1.45 -1.41 9.54
C ASN A 195 -0.94 -1.64 10.97
N ARG A 196 0.15 -0.99 11.35
CA ARG A 196 0.84 -1.15 12.65
C ARG A 196 1.05 -2.63 12.97
N VAL A 197 1.76 -3.31 12.05
CA VAL A 197 2.09 -4.74 12.13
C VAL A 197 3.55 -4.98 11.77
N TRP A 198 4.12 -6.08 12.25
CA TRP A 198 5.41 -6.54 11.77
C TRP A 198 5.29 -7.15 10.37
N VAL A 199 6.24 -6.85 9.48
CA VAL A 199 6.32 -7.50 8.17
C VAL A 199 7.66 -8.22 8.05
N ILE A 200 7.61 -9.52 7.71
CA ILE A 200 8.77 -10.35 7.43
C ILE A 200 8.70 -10.72 5.94
N ALA A 201 9.56 -10.10 5.12
CA ALA A 201 9.53 -10.18 3.67
C ALA A 201 10.77 -10.86 3.11
N ALA A 202 10.58 -11.94 2.37
CA ALA A 202 11.63 -12.73 1.73
C ALA A 202 11.53 -12.63 0.21
N ASN A 203 12.58 -12.12 -0.45
CA ASN A 203 12.65 -11.97 -1.90
C ASN A 203 13.69 -12.90 -2.51
N LYS A 204 13.54 -13.19 -3.79
CA LYS A 204 14.53 -13.90 -4.58
C LYS A 204 15.75 -13.03 -4.93
N VAL A 205 16.80 -13.69 -5.30
CA VAL A 205 17.98 -13.13 -6.01
C VAL A 205 18.26 -13.95 -7.27
N GLY A 206 19.09 -13.42 -8.14
CA GLY A 206 19.42 -14.07 -9.41
C GLY A 206 18.25 -14.06 -10.42
N PRO A 207 18.41 -14.77 -11.54
CA PRO A 207 17.45 -14.69 -12.65
C PRO A 207 16.04 -15.11 -12.25
N LEU A 208 15.05 -14.25 -12.55
CA LEU A 208 13.62 -14.55 -12.39
C LEU A 208 13.00 -15.12 -13.67
N LEU A 209 13.75 -15.12 -14.77
CA LEU A 209 13.34 -15.57 -16.08
C LEU A 209 14.26 -16.70 -16.57
N PRO A 210 13.75 -17.60 -17.44
CA PRO A 210 14.59 -18.62 -18.06
C PRO A 210 15.74 -18.03 -18.85
N ALA A 211 16.92 -18.63 -18.77
CA ALA A 211 18.14 -18.15 -19.44
C ALA A 211 17.99 -18.05 -20.98
N ASP A 212 17.18 -18.93 -21.57
CA ASP A 212 16.86 -18.93 -22.99
C ASP A 212 15.85 -17.85 -23.41
N ARG A 213 15.14 -17.23 -22.47
CA ARG A 213 14.10 -16.20 -22.71
C ARG A 213 14.55 -14.80 -22.30
N ILE A 214 15.47 -14.68 -21.34
CA ILE A 214 15.82 -13.39 -20.74
C ILE A 214 16.29 -12.36 -21.75
N GLY A 215 17.07 -12.77 -22.78
CA GLY A 215 17.56 -11.87 -23.82
C GLY A 215 16.43 -11.26 -24.67
N ALA A 216 15.47 -12.08 -25.09
CA ALA A 216 14.32 -11.61 -25.87
C ALA A 216 13.39 -10.72 -25.05
N ILE A 217 13.16 -11.06 -23.78
CA ILE A 217 12.32 -10.27 -22.87
C ILE A 217 13.00 -8.95 -22.54
N SER A 218 14.30 -8.97 -22.22
CA SER A 218 15.13 -7.79 -21.98
C SER A 218 15.08 -6.82 -23.18
N ALA A 219 15.26 -7.33 -24.40
CA ALA A 219 15.16 -6.53 -25.61
C ALA A 219 13.77 -5.93 -25.83
N ALA A 220 12.71 -6.74 -25.63
CA ALA A 220 11.32 -6.29 -25.76
C ALA A 220 10.94 -5.22 -24.72
N MET A 221 11.47 -5.35 -23.50
CA MET A 221 11.26 -4.39 -22.43
C MET A 221 12.24 -3.20 -22.51
N GLY A 222 13.38 -3.33 -23.24
CA GLY A 222 14.51 -2.38 -23.26
C GLY A 222 15.10 -2.18 -21.85
N VAL A 223 15.12 -3.22 -21.04
CA VAL A 223 15.67 -3.27 -19.69
C VAL A 223 16.87 -4.21 -19.71
N PRO A 224 18.02 -3.86 -19.14
CA PRO A 224 19.19 -4.75 -19.09
C PRO A 224 18.82 -6.10 -18.43
N PRO A 225 19.36 -7.24 -18.91
CA PRO A 225 19.04 -8.56 -18.35
C PRO A 225 19.22 -8.64 -16.81
N GLU A 226 20.29 -8.03 -16.30
CA GLU A 226 20.61 -8.01 -14.87
C GLU A 226 19.63 -7.17 -14.02
N ALA A 227 18.83 -6.30 -14.64
CA ALA A 227 17.76 -5.57 -13.97
C ALA A 227 16.46 -6.39 -13.87
N LEU A 228 16.43 -7.57 -14.48
CA LEU A 228 15.36 -8.57 -14.39
C LEU A 228 15.69 -9.69 -13.38
N ASP A 229 16.84 -9.60 -12.70
CA ASP A 229 17.16 -10.45 -11.57
C ASP A 229 16.33 -10.06 -10.34
N GLY A 230 16.09 -11.02 -9.47
CA GLY A 230 15.46 -10.77 -8.18
C GLY A 230 16.20 -9.67 -7.41
N ALA A 231 15.46 -8.67 -6.95
CA ALA A 231 16.03 -7.50 -6.30
C ALA A 231 16.67 -7.79 -4.94
N GLY A 232 16.47 -8.97 -4.37
CA GLY A 232 16.93 -9.27 -3.03
C GLY A 232 16.27 -8.35 -2.01
N GLU A 233 17.09 -7.73 -1.17
CA GLU A 233 16.63 -6.77 -0.16
C GLU A 233 15.53 -7.32 0.75
N SER A 234 15.55 -8.65 1.01
CA SER A 234 14.69 -9.28 2.01
C SER A 234 14.80 -8.53 3.32
N GLN A 235 13.67 -8.27 3.99
CA GLN A 235 13.69 -7.37 5.13
C GLN A 235 12.67 -7.71 6.21
N ILE A 236 12.94 -7.19 7.42
CA ILE A 236 12.05 -7.25 8.57
C ILE A 236 11.73 -5.81 8.96
N VAL A 237 10.44 -5.47 9.01
CA VAL A 237 9.95 -4.12 9.19
C VAL A 237 9.05 -4.03 10.42
N ALA A 238 9.30 -3.03 11.25
CA ALA A 238 8.56 -2.76 12.48
C ALA A 238 7.20 -2.07 12.20
N PRO A 239 6.27 -2.06 13.18
CA PRO A 239 4.93 -1.46 13.05
C PRO A 239 4.90 0.04 12.77
N ASP A 240 6.01 0.74 12.88
CA ASP A 240 6.16 2.15 12.51
C ASP A 240 6.74 2.37 11.10
N GLY A 241 6.99 1.28 10.35
CA GLY A 241 7.62 1.30 9.03
C GLY A 241 9.16 1.29 9.06
N THR A 242 9.77 1.23 10.23
CA THR A 242 11.23 1.15 10.35
C THR A 242 11.75 -0.21 9.88
N VAL A 243 12.67 -0.22 8.94
CA VAL A 243 13.37 -1.42 8.48
C VAL A 243 14.42 -1.78 9.52
N VAL A 244 14.15 -2.81 10.33
CA VAL A 244 15.04 -3.22 11.43
C VAL A 244 16.16 -4.15 10.97
N ALA A 245 15.95 -4.88 9.87
CA ALA A 245 16.99 -5.69 9.23
C ALA A 245 16.71 -5.79 7.73
N LYS A 246 17.78 -5.76 6.93
CA LYS A 246 17.70 -5.79 5.46
C LYS A 246 18.85 -6.59 4.88
N GLY A 247 18.55 -7.46 3.92
CA GLY A 247 19.52 -8.24 3.16
C GLY A 247 20.18 -7.44 2.03
N PRO A 248 21.22 -8.00 1.42
CA PRO A 248 21.86 -7.39 0.26
C PRO A 248 20.97 -7.48 -0.99
N ARG A 249 21.24 -6.64 -1.99
CA ARG A 249 20.56 -6.71 -3.30
C ARG A 249 20.91 -7.96 -4.10
N ARG A 250 22.05 -8.56 -3.87
CA ARG A 250 22.54 -9.73 -4.61
C ARG A 250 23.11 -10.76 -3.65
N GLY A 251 23.04 -12.02 -4.04
CA GLY A 251 23.55 -13.14 -3.26
C GLY A 251 22.57 -13.65 -2.21
N GLU A 252 22.82 -14.89 -1.77
CA GLU A 252 22.01 -15.52 -0.75
C GLU A 252 22.23 -14.91 0.63
N ALA A 253 21.16 -14.82 1.41
CA ALA A 253 21.22 -14.30 2.77
C ALA A 253 20.09 -14.87 3.63
N VAL A 254 20.33 -14.97 4.93
CA VAL A 254 19.31 -15.15 5.95
C VAL A 254 19.32 -13.90 6.81
N VAL A 255 18.31 -13.07 6.66
CA VAL A 255 18.14 -11.82 7.40
C VAL A 255 17.41 -12.13 8.69
N VAL A 256 17.97 -11.76 9.84
CA VAL A 256 17.37 -12.04 11.15
C VAL A 256 17.18 -10.76 11.96
N ALA A 257 16.12 -10.71 12.74
CA ALA A 257 15.89 -9.68 13.74
C ALA A 257 15.13 -10.25 14.94
N ASP A 258 15.33 -9.60 16.07
CA ASP A 258 14.52 -9.83 17.27
C ASP A 258 13.34 -8.86 17.24
N ILE A 259 12.12 -9.38 17.35
CA ILE A 259 10.88 -8.63 17.27
C ILE A 259 10.02 -8.80 18.54
N GLN A 260 9.17 -7.85 18.81
CA GLN A 260 8.15 -7.91 19.86
C GLN A 260 6.75 -7.88 19.21
N PRO A 261 6.16 -9.05 18.91
CA PRO A 261 4.86 -9.10 18.22
C PRO A 261 3.74 -8.35 18.92
N ALA A 262 3.78 -8.29 20.26
CA ALA A 262 2.80 -7.56 21.05
C ALA A 262 2.73 -6.06 20.73
N ALA A 263 3.81 -5.46 20.22
CA ALA A 263 3.80 -4.05 19.79
C ALA A 263 2.77 -3.78 18.67
N ALA A 264 2.42 -4.80 17.89
CA ALA A 264 1.40 -4.68 16.86
C ALA A 264 -0.05 -4.62 17.40
N ALA A 265 -0.27 -4.86 18.70
CA ALA A 265 -1.57 -4.68 19.32
C ALA A 265 -1.93 -3.20 19.49
N ASP A 266 -0.92 -2.34 19.64
CA ASP A 266 -1.13 -0.88 19.72
C ASP A 266 -1.37 -0.29 18.33
N LYS A 267 -2.59 0.21 18.11
CA LYS A 267 -3.02 0.86 16.86
C LYS A 267 -3.05 2.39 16.96
N HIS A 268 -2.55 2.96 18.06
CA HIS A 268 -2.52 4.40 18.25
C HIS A 268 -1.39 5.05 17.44
N ARG A 269 -1.74 6.17 16.82
CA ARG A 269 -0.81 7.09 16.17
C ARG A 269 -0.17 8.01 17.22
N ALA A 270 0.85 8.76 16.85
CA ALA A 270 1.55 9.67 17.74
C ALA A 270 0.65 10.76 18.37
N ASP A 271 -0.47 11.11 17.73
CA ASP A 271 -1.47 12.05 18.27
C ASP A 271 -2.49 11.41 19.22
N GLY A 272 -2.34 10.12 19.51
CA GLY A 272 -3.26 9.34 20.33
C GLY A 272 -4.51 8.81 19.60
N THR A 273 -4.64 9.04 18.29
CA THR A 273 -5.75 8.51 17.50
C THR A 273 -5.54 7.01 17.25
N ASP A 274 -6.49 6.16 17.67
CA ASP A 274 -6.52 4.77 17.25
C ASP A 274 -6.94 4.68 15.79
N GLY A 275 -5.98 4.36 14.89
CA GLY A 275 -6.18 4.30 13.44
C GLY A 275 -7.19 3.25 12.98
N PHE A 276 -7.47 2.23 13.81
CA PHE A 276 -8.47 1.19 13.52
C PHE A 276 -9.85 1.53 14.08
N ALA A 277 -9.91 2.13 15.26
CA ALA A 277 -11.18 2.56 15.87
C ALA A 277 -11.87 3.68 15.08
N VAL A 278 -11.10 4.56 14.43
CA VAL A 278 -11.66 5.67 13.61
C VAL A 278 -12.10 5.23 12.22
N ARG A 279 -11.86 3.98 11.81
CA ARG A 279 -12.31 3.44 10.52
C ARG A 279 -13.83 3.57 10.36
N ARG A 280 -14.24 3.76 9.11
CA ARG A 280 -15.66 3.90 8.77
C ARG A 280 -16.09 2.87 7.71
N PRO A 281 -16.26 1.59 8.07
CA PRO A 281 -16.52 0.48 7.15
C PRO A 281 -17.70 0.73 6.19
N ALA A 282 -18.73 1.44 6.62
CA ALA A 282 -19.88 1.77 5.79
C ALA A 282 -19.49 2.61 4.54
N LEU A 283 -18.45 3.45 4.63
CA LEU A 283 -17.96 4.25 3.51
C LEU A 283 -17.17 3.39 2.50
N TYR A 284 -16.61 2.27 2.93
CA TYR A 284 -15.69 1.45 2.14
C TYR A 284 -16.38 0.44 1.25
N ARG A 285 -17.71 0.32 1.31
CA ARG A 285 -18.50 -0.62 0.47
C ARG A 285 -18.10 -0.66 -1.01
N PRO A 286 -17.78 0.46 -1.68
CA PRO A 286 -17.31 0.42 -3.06
C PRO A 286 -16.01 -0.39 -3.26
N ILE A 287 -15.17 -0.52 -2.22
CA ILE A 287 -13.92 -1.31 -2.28
C ILE A 287 -14.25 -2.81 -2.40
N ALA A 288 -15.25 -3.27 -1.64
CA ALA A 288 -15.74 -4.66 -1.64
C ALA A 288 -16.87 -4.90 -2.66
N SER A 289 -16.98 -4.07 -3.68
CA SER A 289 -17.99 -4.19 -4.74
C SER A 289 -17.31 -4.41 -6.10
N PRO A 290 -18.00 -5.05 -7.07
CA PRO A 290 -17.49 -5.19 -8.42
C PRO A 290 -17.02 -3.86 -9.00
N PRO A 291 -15.97 -3.85 -9.83
CA PRO A 291 -15.56 -2.65 -10.55
C PRO A 291 -16.72 -2.07 -11.37
N VAL A 292 -16.95 -0.78 -11.19
CA VAL A 292 -17.93 -0.01 -11.97
C VAL A 292 -17.13 1.06 -12.73
N PRO A 293 -17.40 1.26 -14.03
CA PRO A 293 -16.77 2.34 -14.77
C PRO A 293 -16.89 3.66 -14.00
N ALA A 294 -15.76 4.35 -13.80
CA ALA A 294 -15.79 5.67 -13.21
C ALA A 294 -16.69 6.61 -14.07
N PRO A 295 -17.40 7.56 -13.44
CA PRO A 295 -18.19 8.51 -14.19
C PRO A 295 -17.38 9.16 -15.31
N SER A 296 -17.98 9.30 -16.49
CA SER A 296 -17.31 9.92 -17.64
C SER A 296 -16.80 11.32 -17.29
N PHE A 297 -15.66 11.68 -17.84
CA PHE A 297 -15.07 13.01 -17.72
C PHE A 297 -15.14 13.72 -19.06
N ALA A 298 -16.10 14.65 -19.20
CA ALA A 298 -16.48 15.22 -20.50
C ALA A 298 -15.39 16.13 -21.11
N ALA A 299 -14.61 16.83 -20.27
CA ALA A 299 -13.59 17.78 -20.73
C ALA A 299 -12.32 17.12 -21.29
N GLY A 300 -12.11 15.83 -20.98
CA GLY A 300 -10.84 15.14 -21.23
C GLY A 300 -9.74 15.55 -20.24
N ARG A 301 -8.87 14.61 -19.88
CA ARG A 301 -7.76 14.87 -18.95
C ARG A 301 -6.58 15.52 -19.66
N ALA A 302 -6.00 16.54 -19.02
CA ALA A 302 -4.79 17.17 -19.53
C ALA A 302 -3.59 16.22 -19.43
N GLU A 303 -2.67 16.30 -20.38
CA GLU A 303 -1.41 15.57 -20.32
C GLU A 303 -0.56 16.02 -19.13
N GLN A 304 -0.51 17.36 -18.92
CA GLN A 304 0.23 17.99 -17.85
C GLN A 304 -0.44 19.29 -17.43
N VAL A 305 -0.41 19.56 -16.14
CA VAL A 305 -0.70 20.89 -15.56
C VAL A 305 0.30 21.20 -14.46
N GLU A 306 0.55 22.49 -14.21
CA GLU A 306 1.37 22.91 -13.06
C GLU A 306 0.53 22.87 -11.79
N ALA A 307 1.08 22.27 -10.73
CA ALA A 307 0.55 22.29 -9.39
C ALA A 307 1.49 23.05 -8.45
N ALA A 308 0.94 23.62 -7.42
CA ALA A 308 1.69 24.39 -6.42
C ALA A 308 1.42 23.89 -5.01
N VAL A 309 2.48 23.75 -4.23
CA VAL A 309 2.43 23.67 -2.77
C VAL A 309 2.77 25.03 -2.21
N VAL A 310 1.86 25.63 -1.44
CA VAL A 310 2.05 26.90 -0.77
C VAL A 310 2.16 26.69 0.73
N ARG A 311 3.30 27.05 1.31
CA ARG A 311 3.57 26.97 2.75
C ARG A 311 3.82 28.37 3.29
N PRO A 312 2.76 29.07 3.75
CA PRO A 312 2.90 30.43 4.26
C PRO A 312 3.72 30.48 5.53
N SER A 313 4.32 31.62 5.76
CA SER A 313 5.06 31.94 6.99
C SER A 313 4.15 32.63 8.03
N GLY A 314 4.55 32.57 9.30
CA GLY A 314 3.83 33.22 10.39
C GLY A 314 2.61 32.46 10.87
N SER A 315 1.66 33.17 11.50
CA SER A 315 0.40 32.65 12.03
C SER A 315 -0.69 33.73 12.01
N GLY A 316 -1.96 33.32 12.19
CA GLY A 316 -3.09 34.23 12.18
C GLY A 316 -3.19 35.02 10.88
N GLY A 317 -3.51 36.33 10.98
CA GLY A 317 -3.67 37.20 9.82
C GLY A 317 -2.43 37.32 8.94
N ALA A 318 -1.23 37.31 9.52
CA ALA A 318 0.02 37.36 8.76
C ALA A 318 0.19 36.13 7.85
N ALA A 319 -0.16 34.94 8.35
CA ALA A 319 -0.13 33.73 7.53
C ALA A 319 -1.18 33.77 6.40
N VAL A 320 -2.35 34.36 6.65
CA VAL A 320 -3.41 34.52 5.63
C VAL A 320 -2.97 35.49 4.53
N GLU A 321 -2.34 36.60 4.89
CA GLU A 321 -1.79 37.58 3.93
C GLU A 321 -0.67 36.97 3.08
N ASP A 322 0.24 36.22 3.73
CA ASP A 322 1.34 35.53 3.04
C ASP A 322 0.82 34.43 2.10
N ALA A 323 -0.17 33.64 2.56
CA ALA A 323 -0.85 32.65 1.73
C ALA A 323 -1.49 33.28 0.48
N ALA A 324 -2.20 34.39 0.64
CA ALA A 324 -2.81 35.11 -0.50
C ALA A 324 -1.76 35.65 -1.47
N ARG A 325 -0.66 36.20 -0.96
CA ARG A 325 0.47 36.67 -1.78
C ARG A 325 1.10 35.54 -2.58
N LEU A 326 1.37 34.40 -1.93
CA LEU A 326 1.96 33.21 -2.56
C LEU A 326 0.99 32.57 -3.56
N THR A 327 -0.30 32.50 -3.23
CA THR A 327 -1.37 32.02 -4.13
C THR A 327 -1.44 32.84 -5.40
N ARG A 328 -1.45 34.18 -5.30
CA ARG A 328 -1.43 35.09 -6.46
C ARG A 328 -0.19 34.87 -7.32
N ARG A 329 0.97 34.68 -6.68
CA ARG A 329 2.23 34.38 -7.38
C ARG A 329 2.16 33.02 -8.10
N ALA A 330 1.66 31.97 -7.45
CA ALA A 330 1.49 30.64 -8.04
C ALA A 330 0.55 30.69 -9.26
N ALA A 331 -0.60 31.32 -9.13
CA ALA A 331 -1.57 31.51 -10.21
C ALA A 331 -0.97 32.29 -11.38
N GLY A 332 -0.21 33.36 -11.10
CA GLY A 332 0.51 34.15 -12.11
C GLY A 332 1.62 33.39 -12.82
N GLN A 333 2.15 32.32 -12.20
CA GLN A 333 3.13 31.38 -12.79
C GLN A 333 2.47 30.19 -13.49
N GLY A 334 1.14 30.17 -13.62
CA GLY A 334 0.41 29.16 -14.37
C GLY A 334 -0.02 27.93 -13.57
N ALA A 335 0.06 27.96 -12.24
CA ALA A 335 -0.46 26.86 -11.42
C ALA A 335 -1.97 26.69 -11.65
N ALA A 336 -2.39 25.47 -11.97
CA ALA A 336 -3.80 25.10 -12.11
C ALA A 336 -4.42 24.66 -10.77
N LEU A 337 -3.61 24.07 -9.88
CA LEU A 337 -3.99 23.64 -8.54
C LEU A 337 -2.97 24.15 -7.52
N ILE A 338 -3.45 24.76 -6.45
CA ILE A 338 -2.63 25.30 -5.34
C ILE A 338 -3.13 24.68 -4.05
N VAL A 339 -2.22 24.10 -3.25
CA VAL A 339 -2.59 23.41 -2.02
C VAL A 339 -1.90 24.04 -0.82
N LEU A 340 -2.68 24.28 0.22
CA LEU A 340 -2.28 24.86 1.49
C LEU A 340 -2.27 23.79 2.61
N PRO A 341 -1.45 23.93 3.65
CA PRO A 341 -1.46 23.05 4.81
C PRO A 341 -2.80 23.04 5.55
N GLU A 342 -3.01 22.00 6.33
CA GLU A 342 -4.16 21.90 7.23
C GLU A 342 -4.21 23.10 8.17
N LEU A 343 -5.35 23.82 8.19
CA LEU A 343 -5.57 25.01 9.03
C LEU A 343 -4.34 25.96 9.05
N PHE A 344 -3.83 26.30 7.88
CA PHE A 344 -2.50 26.87 7.66
C PHE A 344 -2.17 28.15 8.44
N TRP A 345 -3.17 28.86 8.96
CA TRP A 345 -2.99 30.06 9.78
C TRP A 345 -2.96 29.79 11.28
N HIS A 346 -3.27 28.57 11.71
CA HIS A 346 -3.11 28.13 13.09
C HIS A 346 -1.77 27.41 13.29
N PRO A 347 -1.03 27.69 14.36
CA PRO A 347 0.23 27.02 14.63
C PRO A 347 0.07 25.49 14.66
N GLY A 348 0.88 24.79 13.84
CA GLY A 348 0.83 23.34 13.71
C GLY A 348 -0.50 22.80 13.15
N GLY A 349 -1.40 23.63 12.60
CA GLY A 349 -2.68 23.21 12.07
C GLY A 349 -3.69 22.76 13.13
N VAL A 350 -3.64 23.31 14.33
CA VAL A 350 -4.53 22.96 15.44
C VAL A 350 -5.18 24.23 15.99
N LEU A 351 -6.48 24.18 16.27
CA LEU A 351 -7.18 25.30 16.90
C LEU A 351 -6.66 25.51 18.34
N PRO A 352 -6.48 26.78 18.79
CA PRO A 352 -5.89 27.10 20.09
C PRO A 352 -6.71 26.64 21.29
N GLU A 353 -8.02 26.47 21.13
CA GLU A 353 -8.92 25.98 22.17
C GLU A 353 -9.75 24.81 21.65
N ARG A 354 -10.08 23.87 22.54
CA ARG A 354 -11.04 22.79 22.27
C ARG A 354 -12.49 23.29 22.11
N GLY A 355 -12.64 24.58 21.77
CA GLY A 355 -13.91 25.27 21.62
C GLY A 355 -14.51 25.16 20.21
N ARG A 356 -15.67 25.82 20.03
CA ARG A 356 -16.29 25.93 18.72
C ARG A 356 -15.46 26.85 17.82
N PRO A 357 -15.22 26.46 16.54
CA PRO A 357 -14.48 27.29 15.62
C PRO A 357 -15.18 28.64 15.34
N ASP A 358 -14.42 29.71 15.21
CA ASP A 358 -14.95 30.99 14.74
C ASP A 358 -15.15 30.94 13.21
N THR A 359 -16.38 30.78 12.77
CA THR A 359 -16.73 30.74 11.36
C THR A 359 -16.46 32.05 10.61
N ARG A 360 -16.41 33.20 11.32
CA ARG A 360 -16.09 34.51 10.72
C ARG A 360 -14.65 34.56 10.25
N GLU A 361 -13.75 33.96 11.01
CA GLU A 361 -12.34 33.83 10.62
C GLU A 361 -12.22 32.97 9.34
N ALA A 362 -12.87 31.80 9.31
CA ALA A 362 -12.91 30.93 8.12
C ALA A 362 -13.47 31.66 6.88
N GLU A 363 -14.55 32.43 7.04
CA GLU A 363 -15.11 33.25 5.95
C GLU A 363 -14.16 34.34 5.47
N ALA A 364 -13.39 34.96 6.39
CA ALA A 364 -12.40 35.96 6.01
C ALA A 364 -11.24 35.32 5.24
N VAL A 365 -10.76 34.13 5.65
CA VAL A 365 -9.76 33.35 4.91
C VAL A 365 -10.24 33.02 3.51
N LEU A 366 -11.50 32.56 3.35
CA LEU A 366 -12.09 32.26 2.05
C LEU A 366 -12.08 33.49 1.14
N ARG A 367 -12.62 34.63 1.60
CA ARG A 367 -12.64 35.86 0.80
C ARG A 367 -11.24 36.30 0.37
N THR A 368 -10.26 36.19 1.26
CA THR A 368 -8.88 36.58 0.97
C THR A 368 -8.24 35.69 -0.09
N LEU A 369 -8.45 34.37 -0.02
CA LEU A 369 -7.94 33.41 -1.01
C LEU A 369 -8.65 33.56 -2.36
N CYS A 370 -9.98 33.75 -2.39
CA CYS A 370 -10.71 34.02 -3.63
C CYS A 370 -10.19 35.30 -4.32
N GLY A 371 -10.00 36.41 -3.58
CA GLY A 371 -9.41 37.63 -4.12
C GLY A 371 -7.96 37.48 -4.60
N ALA A 372 -7.24 36.48 -4.10
CA ALA A 372 -5.90 36.15 -4.62
C ALA A 372 -5.94 35.43 -5.98
N LEU A 373 -7.10 34.90 -6.39
CA LEU A 373 -7.34 34.25 -7.68
C LEU A 373 -7.93 35.15 -8.74
N ASP A 374 -8.13 36.44 -8.44
CA ASP A 374 -8.69 37.38 -9.42
C ASP A 374 -7.94 37.35 -10.77
N GLY A 375 -8.68 37.21 -11.85
CA GLY A 375 -8.12 37.12 -13.20
C GLY A 375 -7.48 35.75 -13.53
N SER A 376 -7.52 34.77 -12.60
CA SER A 376 -6.96 33.42 -12.77
C SER A 376 -8.06 32.37 -13.01
N ARG A 377 -7.64 31.21 -13.55
CA ARG A 377 -8.44 29.99 -13.64
C ARG A 377 -7.92 28.89 -12.70
N ALA A 378 -7.01 29.24 -11.79
CA ALA A 378 -6.46 28.31 -10.81
C ALA A 378 -7.50 27.96 -9.73
N TYR A 379 -7.28 26.80 -9.11
CA TYR A 379 -8.02 26.35 -7.94
C TYR A 379 -7.12 26.34 -6.72
N VAL A 380 -7.68 26.66 -5.55
CA VAL A 380 -6.99 26.55 -4.26
C VAL A 380 -7.69 25.52 -3.40
N ALA A 381 -6.91 24.55 -2.89
CA ALA A 381 -7.36 23.64 -1.84
C ALA A 381 -6.81 24.09 -0.49
N CYS A 382 -7.70 24.23 0.48
CA CYS A 382 -7.36 24.55 1.87
C CYS A 382 -8.29 23.80 2.82
N SER A 383 -7.96 23.72 4.11
CA SER A 383 -8.87 23.19 5.12
C SER A 383 -9.38 24.29 6.03
N LEU A 384 -10.60 24.14 6.49
CA LEU A 384 -11.32 25.15 7.26
C LEU A 384 -12.07 24.52 8.43
N PRO A 385 -12.16 25.23 9.58
CA PRO A 385 -13.05 24.88 10.65
C PRO A 385 -14.44 25.49 10.34
N LEU A 386 -15.36 24.64 9.87
CA LEU A 386 -16.73 25.02 9.62
C LEU A 386 -17.60 24.73 10.85
N ARG A 387 -18.80 25.34 10.90
CA ARG A 387 -19.80 25.04 11.96
C ARG A 387 -20.21 23.57 11.98
N THR A 388 -20.12 22.90 10.85
CA THR A 388 -20.43 21.47 10.65
C THR A 388 -19.25 20.54 10.88
N GLY A 389 -18.08 21.05 11.26
CA GLY A 389 -16.86 20.29 11.51
C GLY A 389 -15.68 20.71 10.64
N HIS A 390 -14.62 19.92 10.63
CA HIS A 390 -13.45 20.14 9.80
C HIS A 390 -13.73 19.78 8.35
N ALA A 391 -13.41 20.69 7.43
CA ALA A 391 -13.65 20.48 6.00
C ALA A 391 -12.47 20.93 5.15
N GLY A 392 -12.18 20.16 4.10
CA GLY A 392 -11.38 20.58 2.97
C GLY A 392 -12.26 21.29 1.94
N VAL A 393 -11.78 22.37 1.39
CA VAL A 393 -12.52 23.20 0.42
C VAL A 393 -11.65 23.40 -0.82
N LEU A 394 -12.25 23.20 -1.99
CA LEU A 394 -11.66 23.64 -3.26
C LEU A 394 -12.34 24.94 -3.65
N LEU A 395 -11.55 25.96 -3.92
CA LEU A 395 -11.99 27.31 -4.28
C LEU A 395 -11.59 27.62 -5.72
N ASP A 396 -12.43 28.35 -6.41
CA ASP A 396 -12.02 29.19 -7.52
C ASP A 396 -12.17 30.68 -7.13
N ARG A 397 -12.03 31.59 -8.09
CA ARG A 397 -12.16 33.04 -7.88
C ARG A 397 -13.55 33.45 -7.39
N ASP A 398 -14.58 32.67 -7.75
CA ASP A 398 -15.98 33.01 -7.47
C ASP A 398 -16.44 32.40 -6.11
N GLY A 399 -15.67 31.48 -5.52
CA GLY A 399 -15.95 30.87 -4.20
C GLY A 399 -15.69 29.38 -4.12
N PRO A 400 -16.26 28.70 -3.11
CA PRO A 400 -16.14 27.26 -2.92
C PRO A 400 -16.88 26.48 -4.03
N VAL A 401 -16.16 25.62 -4.75
CA VAL A 401 -16.70 24.70 -5.77
C VAL A 401 -16.82 23.26 -5.26
N LEU A 402 -16.09 22.91 -4.20
CA LEU A 402 -16.18 21.63 -3.51
C LEU A 402 -15.94 21.83 -2.02
N THR A 403 -16.76 21.16 -1.20
CA THR A 403 -16.54 21.03 0.25
C THR A 403 -16.56 19.56 0.62
N GLN A 404 -15.46 19.07 1.22
CA GLN A 404 -15.31 17.72 1.72
C GLN A 404 -15.12 17.74 3.24
N HIS A 405 -16.08 17.26 3.98
CA HIS A 405 -15.92 17.08 5.42
C HIS A 405 -14.94 15.93 5.71
N GLN A 406 -14.20 16.08 6.80
CA GLN A 406 -13.29 15.05 7.28
C GLN A 406 -14.06 13.73 7.47
N LEU A 407 -13.51 12.64 6.92
CA LEU A 407 -14.15 11.33 6.93
C LEU A 407 -13.87 10.58 8.23
N HIS A 408 -12.66 10.67 8.77
CA HIS A 408 -12.23 9.94 9.96
C HIS A 408 -11.95 10.90 11.11
N GLY A 409 -12.41 10.54 12.29
CA GLY A 409 -12.13 11.30 13.50
C GLY A 409 -10.64 11.32 13.84
N SER A 410 -10.20 12.32 14.59
CA SER A 410 -8.83 12.40 15.09
C SER A 410 -8.84 13.07 16.46
N VAL A 411 -7.98 12.62 17.36
CA VAL A 411 -7.78 13.24 18.68
C VAL A 411 -7.30 14.67 18.52
N ARG A 412 -6.51 14.94 17.49
CA ARG A 412 -5.95 16.26 17.15
C ARG A 412 -7.02 17.36 17.03
N HIS A 413 -8.19 17.01 16.48
CA HIS A 413 -9.29 17.95 16.22
C HIS A 413 -10.56 17.67 17.05
N HIS A 414 -10.46 16.76 18.01
CA HIS A 414 -11.57 16.48 18.91
C HIS A 414 -11.76 17.59 19.95
N PRO A 415 -13.00 17.98 20.31
CA PRO A 415 -14.28 17.42 19.85
C PRO A 415 -14.91 18.15 18.64
N TRP A 416 -14.35 19.27 18.18
CA TRP A 416 -15.02 20.17 17.23
C TRP A 416 -15.12 19.60 15.80
N ALA A 417 -14.19 18.74 15.41
CA ALA A 417 -14.14 18.09 14.09
C ALA A 417 -14.83 16.73 14.10
N CYS A 418 -15.86 16.54 14.91
CA CYS A 418 -16.63 15.31 14.88
C CYS A 418 -17.09 15.05 13.45
N ALA A 419 -16.71 13.87 12.92
CA ALA A 419 -17.25 13.39 11.66
C ALA A 419 -18.78 13.31 11.80
N GLY A 420 -19.47 14.19 11.11
CA GLY A 420 -20.93 14.14 10.99
C GLY A 420 -21.38 12.81 10.36
N GLU A 421 -22.67 12.68 10.10
CA GLU A 421 -23.24 11.53 9.39
C GLU A 421 -22.44 11.22 8.12
N ALA A 422 -22.28 9.94 7.80
CA ALA A 422 -21.43 9.42 6.75
C ALA A 422 -21.65 10.15 5.42
N GLN A 423 -20.73 11.04 5.08
CA GLN A 423 -20.67 11.66 3.76
C GLN A 423 -19.69 10.86 2.92
N ALA A 424 -20.09 10.54 1.69
CA ALA A 424 -19.20 9.93 0.73
C ALA A 424 -18.07 10.92 0.37
N LEU A 425 -16.93 10.38 -0.08
CA LEU A 425 -15.88 11.23 -0.67
C LEU A 425 -16.45 11.98 -1.87
N SER A 426 -16.29 13.31 -1.89
CA SER A 426 -16.76 14.17 -2.97
C SER A 426 -15.66 14.45 -3.99
N THR A 427 -16.04 14.65 -5.24
CA THR A 427 -15.12 14.96 -6.35
C THR A 427 -15.61 16.17 -7.14
N TYR A 428 -14.70 16.87 -7.79
CA TYR A 428 -14.99 18.00 -8.66
C TYR A 428 -14.27 17.88 -9.99
N ASP A 429 -14.98 18.12 -11.09
CA ASP A 429 -14.44 18.08 -12.43
C ASP A 429 -13.96 19.49 -12.84
N THR A 430 -12.63 19.68 -12.86
CA THR A 430 -11.98 20.86 -13.37
C THR A 430 -11.85 20.77 -14.89
N PRO A 431 -11.50 21.86 -15.61
CA PRO A 431 -11.26 21.76 -17.06
C PRO A 431 -10.11 20.82 -17.49
N TRP A 432 -9.27 20.39 -16.54
CA TRP A 432 -8.05 19.63 -16.82
C TRP A 432 -8.02 18.24 -16.17
N GLY A 433 -8.95 17.92 -15.25
CA GLY A 433 -8.99 16.64 -14.55
C GLY A 433 -9.99 16.61 -13.41
N ARG A 434 -10.22 15.41 -12.84
CA ARG A 434 -11.07 15.21 -11.67
C ARG A 434 -10.27 15.30 -10.39
N VAL A 435 -10.69 16.16 -9.48
CA VAL A 435 -9.99 16.47 -8.23
C VAL A 435 -10.81 16.03 -7.02
N ALA A 436 -10.12 15.55 -5.98
CA ALA A 436 -10.65 15.43 -4.63
C ALA A 436 -9.78 16.24 -3.66
N VAL A 437 -10.41 16.76 -2.58
CA VAL A 437 -9.69 17.35 -1.45
C VAL A 437 -9.70 16.36 -0.31
N VAL A 438 -8.53 16.08 0.26
CA VAL A 438 -8.34 15.11 1.34
C VAL A 438 -7.69 15.81 2.53
N LEU A 439 -8.20 15.54 3.72
CA LEU A 439 -7.70 16.11 4.96
C LEU A 439 -6.71 15.17 5.66
N GLY A 440 -5.83 15.73 6.46
CA GLY A 440 -4.76 15.11 7.21
C GLY A 440 -4.94 13.64 7.57
N GLY A 441 -5.72 13.35 8.61
CA GLY A 441 -5.97 11.99 9.07
C GLY A 441 -6.63 11.06 8.05
N ASP A 442 -7.38 11.61 7.08
CA ASP A 442 -8.02 10.83 6.02
C ASP A 442 -7.00 10.27 5.02
N ALA A 443 -5.91 11.00 4.75
CA ALA A 443 -4.86 10.56 3.82
C ALA A 443 -4.06 9.35 4.35
N VAL A 444 -4.05 9.13 5.65
CA VAL A 444 -3.37 7.99 6.30
C VAL A 444 -4.16 6.69 6.10
N GLN A 445 -5.49 6.77 6.02
CA GLN A 445 -6.34 5.61 5.78
C GLN A 445 -6.27 5.20 4.30
N PRO A 446 -5.76 4.00 3.97
CA PRO A 446 -5.62 3.56 2.58
C PRO A 446 -6.95 3.55 1.83
N GLU A 447 -8.03 3.28 2.55
CA GLU A 447 -9.39 3.24 2.00
C GLU A 447 -9.82 4.59 1.39
N THR A 448 -9.35 5.73 1.92
CA THR A 448 -9.77 7.06 1.44
C THR A 448 -9.33 7.31 0.00
N LEU A 449 -8.04 7.12 -0.29
CA LEU A 449 -7.50 7.35 -1.64
C LEU A 449 -7.95 6.24 -2.60
N ARG A 450 -8.20 5.01 -2.12
CA ARG A 450 -8.84 3.96 -2.89
C ARG A 450 -10.26 4.36 -3.33
N LEU A 451 -11.06 4.94 -2.45
CA LEU A 451 -12.39 5.48 -2.81
C LEU A 451 -12.29 6.60 -3.84
N ALA A 452 -11.27 7.46 -3.75
CA ALA A 452 -11.01 8.50 -4.74
C ALA A 452 -10.69 7.89 -6.12
N ALA A 453 -9.82 6.87 -6.16
CA ALA A 453 -9.47 6.18 -7.40
C ALA A 453 -10.68 5.49 -8.06
N LEU A 454 -11.54 4.86 -7.27
CA LEU A 454 -12.78 4.23 -7.74
C LEU A 454 -13.79 5.25 -8.33
N ARG A 455 -13.68 6.52 -7.93
CA ARG A 455 -14.46 7.64 -8.48
C ARG A 455 -13.79 8.32 -9.68
N GLY A 456 -12.64 7.82 -10.13
CA GLY A 456 -11.91 8.34 -11.26
C GLY A 456 -11.18 9.66 -10.97
N VAL A 457 -10.84 9.93 -9.72
CA VAL A 457 -9.96 11.04 -9.35
C VAL A 457 -8.58 10.79 -9.94
N ASP A 458 -8.03 11.79 -10.59
CA ASP A 458 -6.69 11.75 -11.17
C ASP A 458 -5.67 12.58 -10.39
N THR A 459 -6.16 13.55 -9.60
CA THR A 459 -5.31 14.40 -8.75
C THR A 459 -6.00 14.67 -7.42
N ALA A 460 -5.36 14.31 -6.31
CA ALA A 460 -5.84 14.65 -4.97
C ALA A 460 -5.03 15.80 -4.37
N ALA A 461 -5.75 16.81 -3.87
CA ALA A 461 -5.20 17.90 -3.07
C ALA A 461 -5.25 17.50 -1.59
N VAL A 462 -4.09 17.38 -0.94
CA VAL A 462 -3.99 16.90 0.43
C VAL A 462 -3.56 18.04 1.35
N CYS A 463 -4.52 18.54 2.15
CA CYS A 463 -4.26 19.48 3.24
C CYS A 463 -3.82 18.69 4.46
N LEU A 464 -2.51 18.49 4.64
CA LEU A 464 -1.96 17.52 5.57
C LEU A 464 -1.58 18.16 6.91
N GLY A 465 -1.99 17.50 7.99
CA GLY A 465 -1.47 17.69 9.32
C GLY A 465 -0.70 16.43 9.73
N THR A 466 0.61 16.40 9.50
CA THR A 466 1.48 15.24 9.77
C THR A 466 1.60 14.97 11.26
N THR A 467 1.50 13.72 11.65
CA THR A 467 1.76 13.27 13.02
C THR A 467 2.95 12.32 13.12
N GLU A 468 3.21 11.53 12.06
CA GLU A 468 4.30 10.56 12.00
C GLU A 468 5.14 10.74 10.72
N PRO A 469 6.48 10.55 10.78
CA PRO A 469 7.37 10.77 9.62
C PRO A 469 7.03 9.93 8.39
N TRP A 470 6.58 8.69 8.58
CA TRP A 470 6.24 7.78 7.48
C TRP A 470 5.07 8.28 6.61
N GLU A 471 4.16 9.10 7.17
CA GLU A 471 3.00 9.62 6.45
C GLU A 471 3.41 10.42 5.20
N MET A 472 4.44 11.28 5.34
CA MET A 472 4.99 12.05 4.22
C MET A 472 5.98 11.25 3.38
N ALA A 473 6.88 10.51 4.05
CA ALA A 473 8.03 9.88 3.39
C ALA A 473 7.62 8.63 2.59
N LEU A 474 6.64 7.89 3.06
CA LEU A 474 6.22 6.60 2.52
C LEU A 474 4.73 6.59 2.18
N GLY A 475 3.88 7.09 3.08
CA GLY A 475 2.42 6.99 2.95
C GLY A 475 1.90 7.70 1.69
N LEU A 476 2.23 8.95 1.46
CA LEU A 476 1.76 9.69 0.29
C LEU A 476 2.31 9.14 -1.04
N PRO A 477 3.62 8.81 -1.18
CA PRO A 477 4.10 8.11 -2.37
C PRO A 477 3.37 6.79 -2.65
N GLU A 478 3.09 6.01 -1.60
CA GLU A 478 2.32 4.77 -1.75
C GLU A 478 0.89 5.03 -2.21
N ARG A 479 0.20 6.01 -1.60
CA ARG A 479 -1.15 6.39 -2.04
C ARG A 479 -1.20 6.75 -3.52
N ALA A 480 -0.16 7.47 -4.02
CA ALA A 480 -0.04 7.80 -5.44
C ALA A 480 0.21 6.55 -6.30
N ALA A 481 1.10 5.66 -5.85
CA ALA A 481 1.49 4.44 -6.56
C ALA A 481 0.32 3.46 -6.70
N GLU A 482 -0.24 2.99 -5.58
CA GLU A 482 -1.27 1.95 -5.51
C GLU A 482 -2.62 2.37 -6.13
N ASN A 483 -2.90 3.68 -6.17
CA ASN A 483 -4.14 4.24 -6.70
C ASN A 483 -4.00 4.87 -8.09
N ARG A 484 -2.78 4.92 -8.63
CA ARG A 484 -2.49 5.62 -9.89
C ARG A 484 -3.08 7.03 -9.90
N MET A 485 -2.65 7.86 -8.96
CA MET A 485 -3.18 9.20 -8.74
C MET A 485 -2.05 10.18 -8.46
N ASN A 486 -2.12 11.39 -9.03
CA ASN A 486 -1.22 12.46 -8.62
C ASN A 486 -1.63 12.96 -7.24
N LEU A 487 -0.68 13.28 -6.37
CA LEU A 487 -0.95 13.91 -5.07
C LEU A 487 -0.20 15.22 -4.96
N VAL A 488 -0.91 16.26 -4.54
CA VAL A 488 -0.32 17.55 -4.19
C VAL A 488 -0.58 17.77 -2.71
N ALA A 489 0.46 17.66 -1.90
CA ALA A 489 0.34 17.64 -0.45
C ALA A 489 1.09 18.80 0.20
N ALA A 490 0.40 19.55 1.04
CA ALA A 490 0.95 20.64 1.83
C ALA A 490 0.79 20.35 3.32
N ALA A 491 1.89 20.47 4.09
CA ALA A 491 1.91 20.37 5.54
C ALA A 491 2.71 21.52 6.17
N HIS A 492 2.49 21.81 7.45
CA HIS A 492 3.25 22.86 8.16
C HIS A 492 4.75 22.59 8.16
N GLY A 493 5.16 21.32 8.39
CA GLY A 493 6.56 20.91 8.44
C GLY A 493 7.16 20.52 7.07
N GLY A 494 6.37 20.45 5.99
CA GLY A 494 6.83 19.95 4.70
C GLY A 494 5.75 19.99 3.64
N GLY A 495 5.96 19.23 2.58
CA GLY A 495 5.01 19.06 1.48
C GLY A 495 5.69 18.38 0.30
N ALA A 496 4.91 17.93 -0.65
CA ALA A 496 5.43 17.38 -1.88
C ALA A 496 4.38 17.37 -2.99
N VAL A 497 4.84 17.36 -4.23
CA VAL A 497 4.05 16.95 -5.39
C VAL A 497 4.53 15.56 -5.80
N HIS A 498 3.63 14.59 -5.75
CA HIS A 498 3.85 13.23 -6.22
C HIS A 498 3.17 13.08 -7.57
N ALA A 499 3.92 13.25 -8.64
CA ALA A 499 3.42 13.16 -10.00
C ALA A 499 3.52 11.72 -10.52
N LEU A 500 2.46 11.26 -11.17
CA LEU A 500 2.49 9.99 -11.87
C LEU A 500 3.55 10.02 -12.98
N PRO A 501 4.37 8.97 -13.12
CA PRO A 501 5.29 8.89 -14.23
C PRO A 501 4.52 8.84 -15.56
N THR A 502 5.04 9.51 -16.58
CA THR A 502 4.48 9.49 -17.94
C THR A 502 4.62 8.13 -18.60
N GLU A 503 5.56 7.34 -18.12
CA GLU A 503 5.81 5.97 -18.54
C GLU A 503 5.47 5.03 -17.38
N PHE A 504 4.55 4.11 -17.60
CA PHE A 504 4.09 3.16 -16.59
C PHE A 504 3.75 1.81 -17.18
N GLY A 505 4.00 0.77 -16.41
CA GLY A 505 3.81 -0.62 -16.79
C GLY A 505 5.07 -1.27 -17.33
N LEU A 506 5.16 -2.59 -17.12
CA LEU A 506 6.37 -3.35 -17.44
C LEU A 506 6.58 -3.55 -18.94
N TRP A 507 5.50 -3.59 -19.73
CA TRP A 507 5.53 -4.12 -21.09
C TRP A 507 5.28 -3.09 -22.19
N ARG A 508 4.79 -1.89 -21.88
CA ARG A 508 4.38 -0.91 -22.89
C ARG A 508 4.93 0.50 -22.69
N SER A 509 5.09 0.94 -21.47
CA SER A 509 5.71 2.24 -21.16
C SER A 509 6.45 2.13 -19.83
N ARG A 510 7.68 2.56 -19.82
CA ARG A 510 8.55 2.54 -18.65
C ARG A 510 9.48 3.72 -18.66
N ARG A 511 10.04 4.02 -17.50
CA ARG A 511 11.10 5.02 -17.39
C ARG A 511 12.34 4.58 -18.15
N THR A 512 12.89 5.51 -18.91
CA THR A 512 14.11 5.27 -19.68
C THR A 512 15.18 6.30 -19.27
N PRO A 513 16.33 5.89 -18.72
CA PRO A 513 16.69 4.50 -18.38
C PRO A 513 15.84 3.95 -17.23
N PHE A 514 15.67 2.62 -17.19
CA PHE A 514 14.95 1.95 -16.10
C PHE A 514 15.72 2.09 -14.78
N ASP A 515 15.09 2.68 -13.78
CA ASP A 515 15.68 2.97 -12.47
C ASP A 515 15.45 1.84 -11.43
N GLY A 516 14.78 0.77 -11.84
CA GLY A 516 14.41 -0.36 -10.98
C GLY A 516 13.06 -0.20 -10.28
N THR A 517 12.39 0.94 -10.41
CA THR A 517 11.06 1.17 -9.84
C THR A 517 9.96 1.02 -10.87
N ILE A 518 8.78 0.55 -10.46
CA ILE A 518 7.65 0.30 -11.35
C ILE A 518 6.52 1.30 -11.09
N SER A 519 6.13 1.47 -9.84
CA SER A 519 4.93 2.21 -9.45
C SER A 519 5.22 3.53 -8.73
N THR A 520 6.41 3.72 -8.20
CA THR A 520 6.80 4.89 -7.42
C THR A 520 6.60 6.19 -8.20
N PRO A 521 5.88 7.20 -7.66
CA PRO A 521 5.71 8.49 -8.31
C PRO A 521 7.01 9.29 -8.37
N THR A 522 7.08 10.24 -9.29
CA THR A 522 8.11 11.27 -9.26
C THR A 522 7.77 12.27 -8.16
N THR A 523 8.61 12.39 -7.15
CA THR A 523 8.37 13.26 -5.99
C THR A 523 9.20 14.54 -6.08
N THR A 524 8.53 15.69 -6.03
CA THR A 524 9.15 17.01 -5.87
C THR A 524 8.87 17.51 -4.44
N PRO A 525 9.87 17.50 -3.53
CA PRO A 525 9.70 18.01 -2.18
C PRO A 525 9.40 19.52 -2.16
N ALA A 526 8.53 19.95 -1.27
CA ALA A 526 8.18 21.36 -1.13
C ALA A 526 8.86 22.00 0.09
N GLY A 527 9.63 23.05 -0.19
CA GLY A 527 10.22 23.93 0.81
C GLY A 527 9.23 24.96 1.38
N PRO A 528 9.69 25.86 2.29
CA PRO A 528 8.90 27.02 2.72
C PRO A 528 8.56 27.94 1.56
N GLY A 529 7.40 28.58 1.59
CA GLY A 529 6.93 29.49 0.57
C GLY A 529 6.22 28.78 -0.60
N LEU A 530 6.68 28.93 -1.81
CA LEU A 530 6.07 28.42 -3.03
C LEU A 530 6.97 27.40 -3.71
N THR A 531 6.42 26.21 -3.96
CA THR A 531 7.02 25.18 -4.82
C THR A 531 6.04 24.85 -5.94
N LEU A 532 6.52 24.86 -7.20
CA LEU A 532 5.77 24.46 -8.39
C LEU A 532 6.33 23.15 -8.93
N ALA A 533 5.46 22.26 -9.38
CA ALA A 533 5.83 21.04 -10.07
C ALA A 533 4.70 20.55 -10.98
N PRO A 534 5.02 19.86 -12.08
CA PRO A 534 4.00 19.29 -12.95
C PRO A 534 3.30 18.09 -12.31
N VAL A 535 2.02 17.93 -12.64
CA VAL A 535 1.23 16.71 -12.44
C VAL A 535 0.66 16.25 -13.78
N HIS A 536 0.37 14.97 -13.90
CA HIS A 536 -0.03 14.33 -15.16
C HIS A 536 -1.41 13.67 -15.02
N PRO A 537 -2.53 14.42 -15.08
CA PRO A 537 -3.88 13.88 -14.86
C PRO A 537 -4.21 12.69 -15.76
N ARG A 538 -3.86 12.76 -17.05
CA ARG A 538 -4.13 11.67 -18.01
C ARG A 538 -3.45 10.35 -17.66
N GLN A 539 -2.33 10.37 -16.93
CA GLN A 539 -1.62 9.16 -16.55
C GLN A 539 -2.40 8.30 -15.52
N ALA A 540 -3.39 8.87 -14.83
CA ALA A 540 -4.28 8.13 -13.93
C ALA A 540 -5.20 7.12 -14.65
N GLU A 541 -5.37 7.24 -15.98
CA GLU A 541 -6.11 6.27 -16.79
C GLU A 541 -5.30 4.98 -17.02
N LYS A 542 -3.97 5.05 -16.89
CA LYS A 542 -3.07 3.92 -17.10
C LYS A 542 -2.88 3.16 -15.78
N ARG A 543 -3.72 2.18 -15.51
CA ARG A 543 -3.77 1.41 -14.25
C ARG A 543 -3.15 0.02 -14.36
N LEU A 544 -2.89 -0.48 -15.58
CA LEU A 544 -2.29 -1.78 -15.81
C LEU A 544 -0.80 -1.76 -15.50
N VAL A 545 -0.40 -2.33 -14.36
CA VAL A 545 1.01 -2.51 -13.98
C VAL A 545 1.66 -3.59 -14.83
N SER A 546 0.87 -4.59 -15.24
CA SER A 546 1.27 -5.66 -16.15
C SER A 546 0.05 -6.14 -16.92
N ARG A 547 0.26 -7.09 -17.87
CA ARG A 547 -0.84 -7.72 -18.58
C ARG A 547 -1.82 -8.38 -17.60
N ALA A 548 -3.11 -8.05 -17.73
CA ALA A 548 -4.21 -8.52 -16.89
C ALA A 548 -4.08 -8.18 -15.37
N THR A 549 -3.21 -7.24 -14.99
CA THR A 549 -3.07 -6.81 -13.61
C THR A 549 -3.30 -5.31 -13.51
N ASP A 550 -4.52 -4.93 -13.12
CA ASP A 550 -4.93 -3.55 -12.87
C ASP A 550 -4.83 -3.24 -11.38
N LEU A 551 -4.20 -2.12 -11.01
CA LEU A 551 -3.96 -1.75 -9.61
C LEU A 551 -5.24 -1.33 -8.86
N VAL A 552 -6.27 -0.90 -9.56
CA VAL A 552 -7.51 -0.39 -8.97
C VAL A 552 -8.68 -1.35 -9.21
N ASP A 553 -8.94 -1.69 -10.46
CA ASP A 553 -10.07 -2.55 -10.82
C ASP A 553 -9.76 -4.05 -10.63
N GLY A 554 -8.47 -4.43 -10.65
CA GLY A 554 -7.99 -5.78 -10.33
C GLY A 554 -7.86 -6.09 -8.84
N ARG A 555 -8.31 -5.19 -7.95
CA ARG A 555 -8.34 -5.46 -6.50
C ARG A 555 -9.21 -6.68 -6.18
N PRO A 556 -8.90 -7.46 -5.14
CA PRO A 556 -9.69 -8.65 -4.78
C PRO A 556 -10.98 -8.27 -4.04
N TRP A 557 -11.88 -7.56 -4.72
CA TRP A 557 -13.10 -7.01 -4.13
C TRP A 557 -14.02 -8.07 -3.53
N GLN A 558 -14.05 -9.29 -4.09
CA GLN A 558 -14.83 -10.41 -3.59
C GLN A 558 -14.37 -10.90 -2.20
N LEU A 559 -13.11 -10.62 -1.86
CA LEU A 559 -12.46 -11.08 -0.63
C LEU A 559 -12.18 -9.94 0.36
N ALA A 560 -12.76 -8.75 0.10
CA ALA A 560 -12.54 -7.55 0.89
C ALA A 560 -13.60 -7.33 1.99
N ASP A 561 -14.41 -8.32 2.33
CA ASP A 561 -15.51 -8.23 3.31
C ASP A 561 -15.04 -7.72 4.67
N ALA A 562 -13.84 -8.11 5.12
CA ALA A 562 -13.26 -7.64 6.37
C ALA A 562 -13.13 -6.11 6.43
N LEU A 563 -12.94 -5.44 5.30
CA LEU A 563 -12.79 -3.98 5.25
C LEU A 563 -14.11 -3.25 5.50
N VAL A 564 -15.23 -3.88 5.17
CA VAL A 564 -16.57 -3.30 5.23
C VAL A 564 -17.40 -3.82 6.41
N ALA A 565 -16.88 -4.81 7.15
CA ALA A 565 -17.53 -5.35 8.34
C ALA A 565 -17.60 -4.29 9.45
N THR A 566 -18.79 -4.11 10.03
CA THR A 566 -19.04 -3.15 11.13
C THR A 566 -18.70 -3.71 12.51
N ARG A 567 -18.36 -5.00 12.61
CA ARG A 567 -17.89 -5.68 13.82
C ARG A 567 -16.55 -6.33 13.53
N PRO A 568 -15.66 -6.47 14.52
CA PRO A 568 -14.49 -7.31 14.35
C PRO A 568 -14.97 -8.71 13.94
N VAL A 569 -14.41 -9.24 12.86
CA VAL A 569 -14.63 -10.61 12.45
C VAL A 569 -13.85 -11.47 13.45
N THR A 570 -14.48 -11.82 14.55
CA THR A 570 -14.01 -12.90 15.42
C THR A 570 -14.40 -14.18 14.71
N GLU A 571 -13.43 -14.94 14.23
CA GLU A 571 -13.66 -16.25 13.66
C GLU A 571 -14.23 -17.17 14.74
N ASP A 572 -15.55 -17.33 14.76
CA ASP A 572 -16.20 -18.50 15.34
C ASP A 572 -16.25 -19.59 14.24
N GLN A 573 -15.07 -20.09 13.86
CA GLN A 573 -14.95 -21.32 13.07
C GLN A 573 -14.69 -22.45 14.05
N GLY A 574 -15.80 -23.10 14.44
CA GLY A 574 -15.74 -24.39 15.09
C GLY A 574 -14.90 -25.38 14.27
N PRO A 575 -14.29 -26.39 14.92
CA PRO A 575 -13.37 -27.31 14.27
C PRO A 575 -14.03 -28.00 13.09
N LEU A 576 -13.41 -27.93 11.93
CA LEU A 576 -13.76 -28.75 10.75
C LEU A 576 -13.82 -30.22 11.19
N ALA A 577 -15.03 -30.76 11.24
CA ALA A 577 -15.26 -32.15 11.48
C ALA A 577 -14.57 -32.96 10.37
N HIS A 578 -13.44 -33.59 10.71
CA HIS A 578 -12.85 -34.64 9.90
C HIS A 578 -13.88 -35.77 9.77
N SER A 579 -14.59 -35.82 8.65
CA SER A 579 -15.34 -37.01 8.26
C SER A 579 -14.33 -38.10 7.90
N HIS A 580 -14.05 -39.00 8.83
CA HIS A 580 -13.45 -40.29 8.51
C HIS A 580 -14.41 -41.04 7.58
N PRO A 581 -13.96 -41.56 6.45
CA PRO A 581 -14.70 -42.59 5.75
C PRO A 581 -14.43 -43.91 6.51
N GLY A 582 -15.42 -44.30 7.31
CA GLY A 582 -15.45 -45.64 7.92
C GLY A 582 -16.08 -46.63 6.94
N GLN A 583 -15.35 -47.75 6.80
CA GLN A 583 -15.72 -49.07 6.24
C GLN A 583 -16.03 -49.16 4.76
#